data_544e123c2d4cc124228e3f31dd2fb843
#
_entry.id   544e123c2d4cc124228e3f31dd2fb843
#
_cell.length_a   1.000
_cell.length_b   1.000
_cell.length_c   1.000
_cell.angle_alpha   90.00
_cell.angle_beta   90.00
_cell.angle_gamma   90.00
#
_symmetry.space_group_name_H-M   'P 1'
#
loop_
_entity.id
_entity.type
_entity.pdbx_description
1 polymer ?
#
loop_
_entity_poly.entity_id
_entity_poly.type
_entity_poly.pdbx_seq_one_letter_code
_entity_poly.pdbx_strand_id
1 'polypeptide(L)'
;MPKFYEPEQLKHLQKLEMEILTDFKRICDENNLIYFGYAGTGIGALRHKGYIPWDDDIDISMPRKDYERFMELVTEQMGDKYEVLNTETDINYPLATTRLVLKGTKFREYSMKDVDCNWGIFLDLYALDNAADGKLAYWWQMWTAWFWGKLLILRDRKSVV
;
A
#
# COMPACT_ATOMS: atom_id res chain seq x y z
N MET A 1 9.23 16.02 -10.85
CA MET A 1 9.23 17.22 -9.99
C MET A 1 8.69 16.81 -8.63
N PRO A 2 9.32 17.21 -7.51
CA PRO A 2 8.74 16.94 -6.21
C PRO A 2 7.36 17.63 -6.14
N LYS A 3 6.33 16.88 -5.74
CA LYS A 3 4.99 17.43 -5.50
C LYS A 3 5.07 18.29 -4.25
N PHE A 4 4.97 19.58 -4.39
CA PHE A 4 4.76 20.46 -3.24
C PHE A 4 3.25 20.64 -3.09
N TYR A 5 2.68 19.93 -2.10
CA TYR A 5 1.34 20.25 -1.62
C TYR A 5 1.38 21.59 -0.89
N GLU A 6 0.34 22.37 -1.03
CA GLU A 6 0.12 23.45 -0.07
C GLU A 6 -0.02 22.84 1.34
N PRO A 7 0.55 23.47 2.39
CA PRO A 7 0.58 22.87 3.74
C PRO A 7 -0.78 22.44 4.27
N GLU A 8 -1.85 23.14 3.91
CA GLU A 8 -3.22 22.81 4.30
C GLU A 8 -3.74 21.57 3.56
N GLN A 9 -3.38 21.41 2.29
CA GLN A 9 -3.74 20.23 1.48
C GLN A 9 -3.07 18.98 2.02
N LEU A 10 -1.78 19.05 2.35
CA LEU A 10 -1.05 17.93 2.94
C LEU A 10 -1.65 17.52 4.29
N LYS A 11 -1.95 18.49 5.16
CA LYS A 11 -2.59 18.20 6.45
C LYS A 11 -3.97 17.55 6.28
N HIS A 12 -4.73 17.98 5.27
CA HIS A 12 -6.04 17.40 4.99
C HIS A 12 -5.90 15.95 4.50
N LEU A 13 -4.94 15.68 3.60
CA LEU A 13 -4.60 14.34 3.12
C LEU A 13 -4.21 13.44 4.30
N GLN A 14 -3.20 13.85 5.08
CA GLN A 14 -2.73 13.11 6.27
C GLN A 14 -3.85 12.82 7.26
N LYS A 15 -4.81 13.73 7.43
CA LYS A 15 -5.98 13.51 8.29
C LYS A 15 -6.87 12.38 7.77
N LEU A 16 -7.14 12.33 6.47
CA LEU A 16 -7.98 11.28 5.86
C LEU A 16 -7.26 9.92 5.87
N GLU A 17 -5.95 9.90 5.62
CA GLU A 17 -5.14 8.68 5.75
C GLU A 17 -5.10 8.16 7.19
N MET A 18 -5.04 9.05 8.19
CA MET A 18 -5.15 8.66 9.61
C MET A 18 -6.53 8.08 9.96
N GLU A 19 -7.60 8.49 9.28
CA GLU A 19 -8.90 7.82 9.40
C GLU A 19 -8.83 6.38 8.89
N ILE A 20 -8.24 6.18 7.71
CA ILE A 20 -8.05 4.84 7.13
C ILE A 20 -7.20 3.97 8.08
N LEU A 21 -6.09 4.51 8.58
CA LEU A 21 -5.21 3.81 9.53
C LEU A 21 -5.93 3.45 10.83
N THR A 22 -6.80 4.32 11.33
CA THR A 22 -7.57 4.07 12.55
C THR A 22 -8.54 2.89 12.37
N ASP A 23 -9.25 2.85 11.24
CA ASP A 23 -10.14 1.74 10.91
C ASP A 23 -9.37 0.45 10.62
N PHE A 24 -8.26 0.55 9.90
CA PHE A 24 -7.33 -0.56 9.68
C PHE A 24 -6.88 -1.17 11.01
N LYS A 25 -6.37 -0.30 11.91
CA LYS A 25 -5.91 -0.72 13.24
C LYS A 25 -7.02 -1.42 14.04
N ARG A 26 -8.24 -0.88 14.03
CA ARG A 26 -9.38 -1.46 14.72
C ARG A 26 -9.65 -2.90 14.25
N ILE A 27 -9.73 -3.13 12.93
CA ILE A 27 -9.92 -4.47 12.36
C ILE A 27 -8.78 -5.41 12.78
N CYS A 28 -7.54 -4.94 12.71
CA CYS A 28 -6.38 -5.75 13.09
C CYS A 28 -6.39 -6.12 14.58
N ASP A 29 -6.66 -5.16 15.46
CA ASP A 29 -6.69 -5.40 16.91
C ASP A 29 -7.83 -6.35 17.30
N GLU A 30 -9.03 -6.18 16.74
CA GLU A 30 -10.20 -7.02 17.00
C GLU A 30 -9.99 -8.47 16.55
N ASN A 31 -9.13 -8.70 15.55
CA ASN A 31 -8.87 -10.03 14.97
C ASN A 31 -7.46 -10.58 15.26
N ASN A 32 -6.69 -9.91 16.12
CA ASN A 32 -5.31 -10.27 16.48
C ASN A 32 -4.38 -10.42 15.27
N LEU A 33 -4.50 -9.56 14.26
CA LEU A 33 -3.65 -9.55 13.08
C LEU A 33 -2.35 -8.79 13.34
N ILE A 34 -1.25 -9.33 12.83
CA ILE A 34 0.08 -8.71 12.94
C ILE A 34 0.29 -7.74 11.78
N TYR A 35 0.77 -6.54 12.10
CA TYR A 35 1.14 -5.53 11.10
C TYR A 35 2.30 -4.66 11.59
N PHE A 36 2.98 -4.02 10.67
CA PHE A 36 4.13 -3.15 10.96
C PHE A 36 4.03 -1.87 10.11
N GLY A 37 4.35 -0.73 10.72
CA GLY A 37 4.63 0.48 9.95
C GLY A 37 5.86 0.26 9.06
N TYR A 38 5.73 0.47 7.76
CA TYR A 38 6.79 0.22 6.78
C TYR A 38 7.38 1.54 6.27
N ALA A 39 8.59 1.52 5.72
CA ALA A 39 9.27 2.66 5.10
C ALA A 39 9.14 3.99 5.88
N GLY A 40 8.61 5.05 5.24
CA GLY A 40 8.40 6.38 5.81
C GLY A 40 7.54 6.36 7.07
N THR A 41 6.47 5.59 7.07
CA THR A 41 5.55 5.44 8.20
C THR A 41 6.26 4.92 9.46
N GLY A 42 7.10 3.89 9.34
CA GLY A 42 7.88 3.36 10.46
C GLY A 42 8.89 4.38 11.00
N ILE A 43 9.57 5.10 10.12
CA ILE A 43 10.53 6.16 10.49
C ILE A 43 9.78 7.32 11.18
N GLY A 44 8.64 7.74 10.64
CA GLY A 44 7.80 8.79 11.18
C GLY A 44 7.32 8.48 12.59
N ALA A 45 6.81 7.28 12.82
CA ALA A 45 6.36 6.82 14.13
C ALA A 45 7.47 6.89 15.18
N LEU A 46 8.71 6.49 14.84
CA LEU A 46 9.85 6.50 15.77
C LEU A 46 10.42 7.90 16.01
N ARG A 47 10.61 8.69 14.97
CA ARG A 47 11.30 9.99 15.03
C ARG A 47 10.37 11.15 15.32
N HIS A 48 9.19 11.16 14.72
CA HIS A 48 8.26 12.29 14.75
C HIS A 48 7.02 12.03 15.61
N LYS A 49 6.86 10.80 16.14
CA LYS A 49 5.65 10.37 16.87
C LYS A 49 4.38 10.44 16.02
N GLY A 50 4.51 10.34 14.71
CA GLY A 50 3.46 10.45 13.73
C GLY A 50 4.05 10.49 12.33
N TYR A 51 3.45 11.23 11.41
CA TYR A 51 3.98 11.43 10.07
C TYR A 51 5.37 12.10 10.06
N ILE A 52 6.18 11.78 9.09
CA ILE A 52 7.22 12.70 8.64
C ILE A 52 6.49 13.96 8.11
N PRO A 53 6.86 15.20 8.51
CA PRO A 53 6.04 16.40 8.24
C PRO A 53 5.72 16.69 6.76
N TRP A 54 6.49 16.14 5.83
CA TRP A 54 6.31 16.31 4.38
C TRP A 54 5.89 15.04 3.65
N ASP A 55 5.56 13.96 4.38
CA ASP A 55 5.12 12.68 3.84
C ASP A 55 3.64 12.72 3.45
N ASP A 56 3.30 12.05 2.36
CA ASP A 56 1.97 12.07 1.75
C ASP A 56 1.37 10.66 1.57
N ASP A 57 1.88 9.67 2.30
CA ASP A 57 1.39 8.30 2.28
C ASP A 57 1.55 7.55 3.62
N ILE A 58 0.83 6.47 3.77
CA ILE A 58 0.99 5.49 4.85
C ILE A 58 1.26 4.13 4.24
N ASP A 59 2.42 3.58 4.62
CA ASP A 59 2.87 2.25 4.24
C ASP A 59 2.73 1.27 5.41
N ILE A 60 2.03 0.17 5.22
CA ILE A 60 1.89 -0.91 6.20
C ILE A 60 2.33 -2.23 5.58
N SER A 61 3.08 -3.01 6.31
CA SER A 61 3.41 -4.38 5.95
C SER A 61 2.77 -5.39 6.89
N MET A 62 2.35 -6.53 6.36
CA MET A 62 1.70 -7.61 7.11
C MET A 62 2.27 -8.96 6.67
N PRO A 63 2.45 -9.94 7.60
CA PRO A 63 2.68 -11.33 7.20
C PRO A 63 1.59 -11.81 6.23
N ARG A 64 1.93 -12.60 5.22
CA ARG A 64 1.00 -13.07 4.17
C ARG A 64 -0.35 -13.54 4.71
N LYS A 65 -0.33 -14.38 5.73
CA LYS A 65 -1.54 -14.94 6.34
C LYS A 65 -2.44 -13.86 6.95
N ASP A 66 -1.85 -12.90 7.66
CA ASP A 66 -2.60 -11.80 8.29
C ASP A 66 -3.11 -10.81 7.23
N TYR A 67 -2.33 -10.57 6.18
CA TYR A 67 -2.73 -9.77 5.03
C TYR A 67 -3.96 -10.37 4.33
N GLU A 68 -3.94 -11.66 3.99
CA GLU A 68 -5.07 -12.33 3.33
C GLU A 68 -6.33 -12.27 4.21
N ARG A 69 -6.18 -12.54 5.52
CA ARG A 69 -7.29 -12.43 6.46
C ARG A 69 -7.82 -11.01 6.60
N PHE A 70 -6.97 -10.00 6.57
CA PHE A 70 -7.37 -8.59 6.56
C PHE A 70 -8.20 -8.24 5.31
N MET A 71 -7.80 -8.73 4.12
CA MET A 71 -8.55 -8.49 2.88
C MET A 71 -9.99 -9.01 2.94
N GLU A 72 -10.19 -10.19 3.52
CA GLU A 72 -11.52 -10.75 3.74
C GLU A 72 -12.33 -9.86 4.69
N LEU A 73 -11.77 -9.56 5.86
CA LEU A 73 -12.43 -8.80 6.92
C LEU A 73 -12.81 -7.37 6.49
N VAL A 74 -11.93 -6.66 5.80
CA VAL A 74 -12.23 -5.29 5.38
C VAL A 74 -13.33 -5.27 4.33
N THR A 75 -13.38 -6.26 3.45
CA THR A 75 -14.43 -6.39 2.45
C THR A 75 -15.79 -6.68 3.11
N GLU A 76 -15.80 -7.59 4.08
CA GLU A 76 -17.02 -7.97 4.81
C GLU A 76 -17.55 -6.85 5.73
N GLN A 77 -16.65 -6.18 6.47
CA GLN A 77 -17.04 -5.27 7.54
C GLN A 77 -17.12 -3.82 7.11
N MET A 78 -16.35 -3.43 6.11
CA MET A 78 -16.18 -2.02 5.70
C MET A 78 -16.20 -1.82 4.18
N GLY A 79 -16.71 -2.78 3.42
CA GLY A 79 -16.83 -2.69 1.97
C GLY A 79 -17.66 -1.49 1.48
N ASP A 80 -18.53 -0.95 2.30
CA ASP A 80 -19.28 0.29 1.98
C ASP A 80 -18.37 1.53 2.01
N LYS A 81 -17.38 1.56 2.90
CA LYS A 81 -16.48 2.70 3.11
C LYS A 81 -15.20 2.61 2.29
N TYR A 82 -14.66 1.40 2.13
CA TYR A 82 -13.38 1.17 1.48
C TYR A 82 -13.49 0.29 0.24
N GLU A 83 -12.54 0.46 -0.64
CA GLU A 83 -12.30 -0.40 -1.80
C GLU A 83 -10.88 -0.95 -1.74
N VAL A 84 -10.75 -2.25 -1.97
CA VAL A 84 -9.44 -2.89 -2.13
C VAL A 84 -9.05 -2.80 -3.59
N LEU A 85 -7.94 -2.12 -3.87
CA LEU A 85 -7.42 -1.93 -5.22
C LEU A 85 -6.06 -2.64 -5.35
N ASN A 86 -6.02 -3.68 -6.16
CA ASN A 86 -4.83 -4.46 -6.49
C ASN A 86 -4.97 -5.11 -7.87
N THR A 87 -4.00 -5.90 -8.32
CA THR A 87 -4.01 -6.59 -9.62
C THR A 87 -5.08 -7.68 -9.75
N GLU A 88 -5.71 -8.10 -8.67
CA GLU A 88 -6.80 -9.09 -8.68
C GLU A 88 -8.16 -8.41 -8.78
N THR A 89 -8.31 -7.21 -8.20
CA THR A 89 -9.57 -6.46 -8.19
C THR A 89 -9.72 -5.55 -9.41
N ASP A 90 -8.62 -5.06 -9.97
CA ASP A 90 -8.63 -4.22 -11.19
C ASP A 90 -7.48 -4.61 -12.13
N ILE A 91 -7.82 -5.05 -13.34
CA ILE A 91 -6.87 -5.47 -14.38
C ILE A 91 -5.94 -4.33 -14.85
N ASN A 92 -6.37 -3.08 -14.70
CA ASN A 92 -5.59 -1.90 -15.07
C ASN A 92 -4.66 -1.43 -13.97
N TYR A 93 -4.76 -2.00 -12.76
CA TYR A 93 -3.92 -1.59 -11.63
C TYR A 93 -2.45 -1.96 -11.86
N PRO A 94 -1.53 -0.97 -11.90
CA PRO A 94 -0.18 -1.21 -12.39
C PRO A 94 0.84 -1.55 -11.29
N LEU A 95 0.43 -1.42 -10.00
CA LEU A 95 1.36 -1.57 -8.89
C LEU A 95 1.38 -3.00 -8.35
N ALA A 96 2.48 -3.38 -7.71
CA ALA A 96 2.62 -4.67 -7.04
C ALA A 96 2.15 -4.65 -5.57
N THR A 97 1.67 -3.50 -5.10
CA THR A 97 1.11 -3.30 -3.76
C THR A 97 -0.41 -3.41 -3.80
N THR A 98 -1.03 -3.49 -2.65
CA THR A 98 -2.48 -3.34 -2.51
C THR A 98 -2.77 -2.00 -1.84
N ARG A 99 -3.75 -1.28 -2.35
CA ARG A 99 -4.26 -0.04 -1.76
C ARG A 99 -5.62 -0.26 -1.12
N LEU A 100 -5.75 0.15 0.12
CA LEU A 100 -7.04 0.32 0.77
C LEU A 100 -7.51 1.75 0.51
N VAL A 101 -8.44 1.91 -0.41
CA VAL A 101 -8.88 3.20 -0.94
C VAL A 101 -10.15 3.67 -0.25
N LEU A 102 -10.17 4.92 0.23
CA LEU A 102 -11.36 5.56 0.79
C LEU A 102 -12.32 5.95 -0.33
N LYS A 103 -13.49 5.33 -0.37
CA LYS A 103 -14.53 5.59 -1.38
C LYS A 103 -15.03 7.04 -1.34
N GLY A 104 -15.38 7.58 -2.49
CA GLY A 104 -15.86 8.95 -2.63
C GLY A 104 -14.77 10.03 -2.63
N THR A 105 -13.50 9.63 -2.49
CA THR A 105 -12.35 10.53 -2.62
C THR A 105 -11.73 10.43 -4.01
N LYS A 106 -10.97 11.45 -4.40
CA LYS A 106 -10.16 11.44 -5.63
C LYS A 106 -8.74 11.88 -5.32
N PHE A 107 -7.81 10.98 -5.50
CA PHE A 107 -6.39 11.25 -5.34
C PHE A 107 -5.62 10.49 -6.42
N ARG A 108 -4.98 11.22 -7.33
CA ARG A 108 -4.24 10.61 -8.44
C ARG A 108 -2.85 11.20 -8.51
N GLU A 109 -1.87 10.35 -8.39
CA GLU A 109 -0.49 10.72 -8.63
C GLU A 109 -0.26 11.08 -10.10
N TYR A 110 0.62 12.05 -10.35
CA TYR A 110 0.92 12.47 -11.72
C TYR A 110 1.49 11.33 -12.58
N SER A 111 2.25 10.43 -11.97
CA SER A 111 2.80 9.23 -12.61
C SER A 111 1.72 8.26 -13.12
N MET A 112 0.53 8.30 -12.50
CA MET A 112 -0.62 7.43 -12.80
C MET A 112 -1.74 8.16 -13.56
N LYS A 113 -1.46 9.34 -14.13
CA LYS A 113 -2.47 10.21 -14.78
C LYS A 113 -3.23 9.52 -15.92
N ASP A 114 -2.55 8.63 -16.66
CA ASP A 114 -3.08 7.95 -17.85
C ASP A 114 -3.60 6.53 -17.53
N VAL A 115 -3.56 6.10 -16.27
CA VAL A 115 -4.04 4.79 -15.83
C VAL A 115 -5.51 4.90 -15.41
N ASP A 116 -6.37 4.10 -16.03
CA ASP A 116 -7.81 4.09 -15.75
C ASP A 116 -8.13 3.13 -14.59
N CYS A 117 -7.94 3.63 -13.38
CA CYS A 117 -8.30 2.98 -12.12
C CYS A 117 -9.07 3.95 -11.23
N ASN A 118 -9.76 3.41 -10.23
CA ASN A 118 -10.49 4.21 -9.24
C ASN A 118 -9.53 4.78 -8.17
N TRP A 119 -8.75 5.80 -8.55
CA TRP A 119 -7.79 6.44 -7.66
C TRP A 119 -8.49 7.31 -6.61
N GLY A 120 -8.30 6.97 -5.33
CA GLY A 120 -8.74 7.74 -4.17
C GLY A 120 -7.63 7.87 -3.14
N ILE A 121 -7.92 8.49 -1.99
CA ILE A 121 -7.00 8.55 -0.85
C ILE A 121 -6.88 7.14 -0.28
N PHE A 122 -5.67 6.71 0.03
CA PHE A 122 -5.36 5.31 0.26
C PHE A 122 -4.38 5.08 1.41
N LEU A 123 -4.26 3.82 1.78
CA LEU A 123 -3.21 3.25 2.62
C LEU A 123 -2.57 2.11 1.81
N ASP A 124 -1.25 2.12 1.65
CA ASP A 124 -0.51 1.07 0.94
C ASP A 124 -0.25 -0.12 1.85
N LEU A 125 -0.59 -1.32 1.35
CA LEU A 125 -0.44 -2.60 2.04
C LEU A 125 0.53 -3.52 1.31
N TYR A 126 1.53 -4.00 2.05
CA TYR A 126 2.58 -4.89 1.57
C TYR A 126 2.48 -6.25 2.25
N ALA A 127 2.30 -7.31 1.49
CA ALA A 127 2.36 -8.66 2.03
C ALA A 127 3.82 -9.11 2.17
N LEU A 128 4.18 -9.60 3.35
CA LEU A 128 5.48 -10.18 3.67
C LEU A 128 5.41 -11.70 3.51
N ASP A 129 6.13 -12.22 2.54
CA ASP A 129 6.27 -13.65 2.32
C ASP A 129 7.47 -14.23 3.08
N ASN A 130 7.36 -15.49 3.48
CA ASN A 130 8.47 -16.18 4.13
C ASN A 130 9.64 -16.36 3.17
N ALA A 131 10.85 -16.13 3.67
CA ALA A 131 12.05 -16.55 2.98
C ALA A 131 12.17 -18.08 3.01
N ALA A 132 12.63 -18.67 1.92
CA ALA A 132 12.82 -20.12 1.87
C ALA A 132 13.92 -20.58 2.84
N ASP A 133 13.68 -21.70 3.52
CA ASP A 133 14.65 -22.34 4.39
C ASP A 133 15.80 -22.95 3.58
N GLY A 134 17.04 -22.77 4.07
CA GLY A 134 18.24 -23.31 3.44
C GLY A 134 18.85 -22.40 2.36
N LYS A 135 20.17 -22.36 2.32
CA LYS A 135 20.93 -21.41 1.48
C LYS A 135 20.59 -21.50 -0.01
N LEU A 136 20.48 -22.70 -0.57
CA LEU A 136 20.21 -22.86 -2.01
C LEU A 136 18.79 -22.43 -2.39
N ALA A 137 17.78 -22.82 -1.59
CA ALA A 137 16.39 -22.42 -1.81
C ALA A 137 16.21 -20.90 -1.66
N TYR A 138 16.85 -20.30 -0.64
CA TYR A 138 16.85 -18.85 -0.45
C TYR A 138 17.45 -18.11 -1.68
N TRP A 139 18.63 -18.54 -2.16
CA TRP A 139 19.27 -17.94 -3.33
C TRP A 139 18.42 -18.10 -4.59
N TRP A 140 17.77 -19.25 -4.76
CA TRP A 140 16.85 -19.48 -5.87
C TRP A 140 15.64 -18.55 -5.79
N GLN A 141 15.02 -18.44 -4.62
CA GLN A 141 13.88 -17.53 -4.40
C GLN A 141 14.28 -16.05 -4.68
N MET A 142 15.43 -15.61 -4.16
CA MET A 142 15.92 -14.26 -4.41
C MET A 142 16.21 -14.00 -5.90
N TRP A 143 16.80 -14.97 -6.61
CA TRP A 143 17.08 -14.85 -8.02
C TRP A 143 15.80 -14.77 -8.86
N THR A 144 14.83 -15.62 -8.60
CA THR A 144 13.54 -15.61 -9.30
C THR A 144 12.77 -14.31 -9.01
N ALA A 145 12.71 -13.86 -7.78
CA ALA A 145 12.08 -12.60 -7.41
C ALA A 145 12.75 -11.41 -8.13
N TRP A 146 14.08 -11.36 -8.14
CA TRP A 146 14.82 -10.32 -8.85
C TRP A 146 14.57 -10.36 -10.36
N PHE A 147 14.60 -11.55 -10.97
CA PHE A 147 14.39 -11.72 -12.41
C PHE A 147 13.00 -11.26 -12.84
N TRP A 148 11.96 -11.72 -12.15
CA TRP A 148 10.58 -11.31 -12.45
C TRP A 148 10.33 -9.83 -12.15
N GLY A 149 10.88 -9.31 -11.08
CA GLY A 149 10.83 -7.87 -10.77
C GLY A 149 11.46 -7.00 -11.87
N LYS A 150 12.60 -7.44 -12.45
CA LYS A 150 13.20 -6.75 -13.59
C LYS A 150 12.35 -6.81 -14.86
N LEU A 151 11.72 -7.95 -15.12
CA LEU A 151 10.81 -8.09 -16.28
C LEU A 151 9.58 -7.17 -16.14
N LEU A 152 8.99 -7.07 -14.96
CA LEU A 152 7.87 -6.16 -14.69
C LEU A 152 8.26 -4.70 -14.94
N ILE A 153 9.41 -4.26 -14.42
CA ILE A 153 9.93 -2.89 -14.65
C ILE A 153 10.19 -2.62 -16.13
N LEU A 154 10.71 -3.62 -16.89
CA LEU A 154 10.95 -3.47 -18.33
C LEU A 154 9.65 -3.41 -19.14
N ARG A 155 8.62 -4.11 -18.69
CA ARG A 155 7.29 -4.06 -19.30
C ARG A 155 6.65 -2.68 -19.08
N ASP A 156 6.73 -2.14 -17.88
CA ASP A 156 6.19 -0.85 -17.51
C ASP A 156 6.83 0.30 -18.33
N ARG A 157 8.15 0.26 -18.52
CA ARG A 157 8.87 1.25 -19.36
C ARG A 157 8.46 1.27 -20.84
N LYS A 158 7.91 0.19 -21.37
CA LYS A 158 7.45 0.14 -22.78
C LYS A 158 6.06 0.72 -22.98
N SER A 159 5.28 0.90 -21.94
CA SER A 159 3.96 1.52 -21.99
C SER A 159 4.00 3.05 -21.91
N VAL A 160 5.18 3.66 -21.77
CA VAL A 160 5.40 5.12 -21.63
C VAL A 160 6.10 5.73 -22.88
N VAL A 161 5.97 5.10 -24.05
CA VAL A 161 6.47 5.67 -25.32
C VAL A 161 5.30 5.92 -26.26
#